data_231abf9bb0985a4d833b890ad1423eac
#
_entry.id   231abf9bb0985a4d833b890ad1423eac
#
_cell.length_a   1.000
_cell.length_b   1.000
_cell.length_c   1.000
_cell.angle_alpha   90.00
_cell.angle_beta   90.00
_cell.angle_gamma   90.00
#
_symmetry.space_group_name_H-M   'P 1'
#
loop_
_entity.id
_entity.type
_entity.pdbx_description
1 polymer ?
#
loop_
_entity_poly.entity_id
_entity_poly.type
_entity_poly.pdbx_seq_one_letter_code
_entity_poly.pdbx_strand_id
1 'polypeptide(L)'
;MTKDSRMKRSIYIVGGISLLMLGLTGCVSGLQGDTYSRSEARQVQEVEFGTILTTNPVVIEGRQTDVGQLPGAIIGGVAGSSVGEGKGQEIFTVLGAVGGAVVGSMIEEKATRAQGLELTIKMDSGKTLSIVQEVDSVNAFIAGQRVRVLTQGALARVSPE
;
A
#
# COMPACT_ATOMS: atom_id res chain seq x y z
N MET A 1 16.36 -27.60 38.54
CA MET A 1 16.98 -27.56 37.19
C MET A 1 16.06 -27.13 36.07
N THR A 2 14.98 -26.34 36.28
CA THR A 2 13.95 -26.04 35.29
C THR A 2 13.74 -24.57 34.96
N LYS A 3 14.33 -23.65 35.70
CA LYS A 3 14.13 -22.17 35.47
C LYS A 3 15.05 -21.64 34.36
N ASP A 4 16.23 -22.18 34.22
CA ASP A 4 17.27 -21.74 33.26
C ASP A 4 16.92 -22.15 31.80
N SER A 5 16.30 -23.32 31.62
CA SER A 5 15.87 -23.79 30.30
C SER A 5 14.69 -22.99 29.72
N ARG A 6 13.77 -22.50 30.57
CA ARG A 6 12.66 -21.67 30.16
C ARG A 6 13.13 -20.27 29.74
N MET A 7 14.09 -19.71 30.47
CA MET A 7 14.66 -18.39 30.17
C MET A 7 15.43 -18.39 28.84
N LYS A 8 16.22 -19.45 28.57
CA LYS A 8 16.91 -19.61 27.27
C LYS A 8 15.95 -19.78 26.11
N ARG A 9 14.89 -20.59 26.26
CA ARG A 9 13.81 -20.70 25.23
C ARG A 9 13.13 -19.36 24.92
N SER A 10 12.84 -18.56 25.95
CA SER A 10 12.20 -17.25 25.78
C SER A 10 13.11 -16.27 25.01
N ILE A 11 14.42 -16.31 25.25
CA ILE A 11 15.41 -15.47 24.55
C ILE A 11 15.52 -15.85 23.06
N TYR A 12 15.50 -17.15 22.74
CA TYR A 12 15.51 -17.60 21.33
C TYR A 12 14.23 -17.27 20.58
N ILE A 13 13.07 -17.33 21.25
CA ILE A 13 11.77 -16.94 20.66
C ILE A 13 11.73 -15.44 20.38
N VAL A 14 12.14 -14.62 21.33
CA VAL A 14 12.18 -13.13 21.17
C VAL A 14 13.22 -12.75 20.12
N GLY A 15 14.39 -13.41 20.09
CA GLY A 15 15.42 -13.18 19.05
C GLY A 15 14.95 -13.58 17.65
N GLY A 16 14.23 -14.70 17.53
CA GLY A 16 13.66 -15.17 16.27
C GLY A 16 12.56 -14.24 15.71
N ILE A 17 11.69 -13.75 16.59
CA ILE A 17 10.64 -12.78 16.22
C ILE A 17 11.25 -11.44 15.80
N SER A 18 12.30 -10.97 16.50
CA SER A 18 13.00 -9.73 16.15
C SER A 18 13.69 -9.83 14.79
N LEU A 19 14.27 -10.96 14.45
CA LEU A 19 14.96 -11.20 13.17
C LEU A 19 13.94 -11.31 12.01
N LEU A 20 12.74 -11.84 12.26
CA LEU A 20 11.66 -11.93 11.27
C LEU A 20 11.07 -10.57 10.93
N MET A 21 11.03 -9.63 11.88
CA MET A 21 10.53 -8.28 11.69
C MET A 21 11.44 -7.39 10.82
N LEU A 22 12.75 -7.68 10.74
CA LEU A 22 13.69 -6.93 9.89
C LEU A 22 13.58 -7.26 8.40
N GLY A 23 12.89 -8.33 8.02
CA GLY A 23 12.76 -8.77 6.62
C GLY A 23 11.57 -8.19 5.85
N LEU A 24 10.67 -7.43 6.48
CA LEU A 24 9.45 -6.92 5.86
C LEU A 24 9.59 -5.49 5.30
N THR A 25 10.71 -5.16 4.67
CA THR A 25 10.75 -3.94 3.84
C THR A 25 10.06 -4.21 2.51
N GLY A 26 8.74 -4.19 2.52
CA GLY A 26 7.92 -4.27 1.31
C GLY A 26 8.09 -2.99 0.48
N CYS A 27 8.47 -3.12 -0.80
CA CYS A 27 8.47 -2.00 -1.74
C CYS A 27 7.02 -1.54 -1.96
N VAL A 28 6.65 -0.41 -1.39
CA VAL A 28 5.40 0.28 -1.72
C VAL A 28 5.61 0.94 -3.09
N SER A 29 4.91 0.46 -4.13
CA SER A 29 4.86 1.17 -5.40
C SER A 29 3.93 2.37 -5.25
N GLY A 30 4.49 3.59 -5.29
CA GLY A 30 3.74 4.85 -5.26
C GLY A 30 2.93 5.06 -6.55
N LEU A 31 1.83 5.81 -6.43
CA LEU A 31 1.02 6.31 -7.56
C LEU A 31 1.37 7.77 -7.89
N GLN A 32 2.59 8.18 -7.56
CA GLN A 32 3.13 9.51 -7.82
C GLN A 32 3.46 9.67 -9.31
N GLY A 33 3.25 10.88 -9.82
CA GLY A 33 3.46 11.17 -11.23
C GLY A 33 4.92 11.11 -11.71
N ASP A 34 5.89 11.10 -10.80
CA ASP A 34 7.34 11.04 -11.06
C ASP A 34 7.96 9.66 -10.85
N THR A 35 7.18 8.72 -10.29
CA THR A 35 7.65 7.36 -10.00
C THR A 35 7.22 6.39 -11.09
N TYR A 36 8.18 5.67 -11.65
CA TYR A 36 7.99 4.68 -12.71
C TYR A 36 8.21 3.27 -12.19
N SER A 37 7.28 2.39 -12.47
CA SER A 37 7.51 0.96 -12.28
C SER A 37 8.54 0.43 -13.28
N ARG A 38 9.16 -0.72 -13.00
CA ARG A 38 10.11 -1.35 -13.93
C ARG A 38 9.48 -1.75 -15.26
N SER A 39 8.18 -2.05 -15.24
CA SER A 39 7.41 -2.41 -16.45
C SER A 39 7.08 -1.20 -17.32
N GLU A 40 6.96 -0.01 -16.75
CA GLU A 40 6.68 1.24 -17.46
C GLU A 40 7.94 1.89 -18.02
N ALA A 41 9.09 1.61 -17.39
CA ALA A 41 10.37 2.10 -17.88
C ALA A 41 10.70 1.53 -19.26
N ARG A 42 11.29 2.34 -20.13
CA ARG A 42 11.67 2.01 -21.52
C ARG A 42 10.48 1.85 -22.48
N GLN A 43 9.31 2.29 -22.11
CA GLN A 43 8.16 2.33 -23.03
C GLN A 43 7.94 3.76 -23.54
N VAL A 44 7.47 3.89 -24.77
CA VAL A 44 7.12 5.18 -25.36
C VAL A 44 5.83 5.67 -24.72
N GLN A 45 5.80 6.92 -24.33
CA GLN A 45 4.64 7.61 -23.80
C GLN A 45 4.22 8.73 -24.73
N GLU A 46 2.93 8.89 -24.93
CA GLU A 46 2.38 10.06 -25.61
C GLU A 46 2.33 11.24 -24.66
N VAL A 47 2.75 12.40 -25.10
CA VAL A 47 2.78 13.63 -24.30
C VAL A 47 1.87 14.67 -24.92
N GLU A 48 0.89 15.12 -24.17
CA GLU A 48 0.02 16.24 -24.51
C GLU A 48 0.17 17.33 -23.45
N PHE A 49 0.04 18.60 -23.86
CA PHE A 49 0.12 19.74 -22.97
C PHE A 49 -1.27 20.27 -22.63
N GLY A 50 -1.39 20.88 -21.45
CA GLY A 50 -2.63 21.46 -20.99
C GLY A 50 -2.45 22.41 -19.81
N THR A 51 -3.55 22.97 -19.34
CA THR A 51 -3.60 23.87 -18.18
C THR A 51 -4.56 23.30 -17.14
N ILE A 52 -4.15 23.28 -15.89
CA ILE A 52 -5.00 22.86 -14.78
C ILE A 52 -6.13 23.87 -14.58
N LEU A 53 -7.37 23.41 -14.61
CA LEU A 53 -8.55 24.20 -14.29
C LEU A 53 -8.83 24.20 -12.80
N THR A 54 -8.86 22.99 -12.19
CA THR A 54 -9.16 22.80 -10.77
C THR A 54 -8.32 21.67 -10.19
N THR A 55 -8.06 21.77 -8.89
CA THR A 55 -7.42 20.73 -8.09
C THR A 55 -8.29 20.43 -6.88
N ASN A 56 -8.67 19.16 -6.68
CA ASN A 56 -9.45 18.72 -5.53
C ASN A 56 -8.66 17.67 -4.74
N PRO A 57 -8.39 17.89 -3.44
CA PRO A 57 -7.80 16.87 -2.59
C PRO A 57 -8.72 15.66 -2.46
N VAL A 58 -8.16 14.47 -2.66
CA VAL A 58 -8.87 13.20 -2.55
C VAL A 58 -8.03 12.20 -1.75
N VAL A 59 -8.67 11.15 -1.27
CA VAL A 59 -7.99 10.02 -0.65
C VAL A 59 -8.01 8.85 -1.62
N ILE A 60 -6.84 8.32 -1.93
CA ILE A 60 -6.69 7.08 -2.69
C ILE A 60 -6.75 5.94 -1.70
N GLU A 61 -7.68 5.01 -1.90
CA GLU A 61 -7.84 3.84 -1.05
C GLU A 61 -6.59 2.98 -1.03
N GLY A 62 -6.32 2.39 0.12
CA GLY A 62 -5.22 1.46 0.28
C GLY A 62 -5.51 0.11 -0.38
N ARG A 63 -4.50 -0.72 -0.46
CA ARG A 63 -4.60 -2.06 -1.02
C ARG A 63 -5.08 -3.05 0.04
N GLN A 64 -5.85 -4.02 -0.41
CA GLN A 64 -6.18 -5.22 0.34
C GLN A 64 -5.73 -6.42 -0.50
N THR A 65 -4.56 -6.94 -0.20
CA THR A 65 -3.98 -8.06 -0.92
C THR A 65 -3.72 -9.24 0.01
N ASP A 66 -3.35 -10.37 -0.56
CA ASP A 66 -2.94 -11.54 0.22
C ASP A 66 -1.68 -11.26 1.07
N VAL A 67 -0.94 -10.19 0.75
CA VAL A 67 0.28 -9.79 1.48
C VAL A 67 -0.02 -9.38 2.92
N GLY A 68 -1.16 -8.72 3.18
CA GLY A 68 -1.61 -8.41 4.55
C GLY A 68 -2.34 -9.58 5.20
N GLN A 69 -3.15 -10.33 4.42
CA GLN A 69 -3.98 -11.41 4.93
C GLN A 69 -3.17 -12.63 5.39
N LEU A 70 -2.19 -13.08 4.61
CA LEU A 70 -1.42 -14.30 4.92
C LEU A 70 -0.61 -14.18 6.22
N PRO A 71 0.23 -13.17 6.43
CA PRO A 71 0.93 -13.00 7.72
C PRO A 71 -0.03 -12.86 8.89
N GLY A 72 -1.13 -12.10 8.71
CA GLY A 72 -2.15 -11.94 9.72
C GLY A 72 -2.80 -13.26 10.12
N ALA A 73 -3.14 -14.11 9.13
CA ALA A 73 -3.69 -15.44 9.36
C ALA A 73 -2.71 -16.36 10.11
N ILE A 74 -1.41 -16.35 9.72
CA ILE A 74 -0.38 -17.16 10.36
C ILE A 74 -0.19 -16.75 11.82
N ILE A 75 -0.03 -15.45 12.08
CA ILE A 75 0.15 -14.91 13.43
C ILE A 75 -1.07 -15.20 14.29
N GLY A 76 -2.26 -14.93 13.75
CA GLY A 76 -3.52 -15.19 14.43
C GLY A 76 -3.76 -16.68 14.71
N GLY A 77 -3.43 -17.56 13.76
CA GLY A 77 -3.51 -19.01 13.93
C GLY A 77 -2.57 -19.52 15.02
N VAL A 78 -1.31 -19.07 15.05
CA VAL A 78 -0.34 -19.42 16.10
C VAL A 78 -0.81 -18.89 17.45
N ALA A 79 -1.29 -17.67 17.54
CA ALA A 79 -1.85 -17.12 18.77
C ALA A 79 -3.08 -17.91 19.24
N GLY A 80 -3.99 -18.27 18.33
CA GLY A 80 -5.17 -19.08 18.62
C GLY A 80 -4.81 -20.49 19.07
N SER A 81 -3.79 -21.10 18.50
CA SER A 81 -3.32 -22.45 18.89
C SER A 81 -2.74 -22.53 20.31
N SER A 82 -2.41 -21.40 20.91
CA SER A 82 -1.97 -21.36 22.32
C SER A 82 -3.12 -21.34 23.31
N VAL A 83 -4.36 -21.26 22.84
CA VAL A 83 -5.58 -21.18 23.65
C VAL A 83 -6.33 -22.51 23.58
N GLY A 84 -6.53 -23.15 24.73
CA GLY A 84 -7.26 -24.41 24.86
C GLY A 84 -6.41 -25.65 24.67
N GLU A 85 -7.03 -26.83 24.85
CA GLU A 85 -6.43 -28.16 24.66
C GLU A 85 -7.37 -29.03 23.82
N GLY A 86 -6.79 -29.95 23.04
CA GLY A 86 -7.56 -30.89 22.22
C GLY A 86 -8.40 -30.19 21.14
N LYS A 87 -9.67 -30.55 20.99
CA LYS A 87 -10.59 -29.99 20.00
C LYS A 87 -10.81 -28.47 20.13
N GLY A 88 -10.67 -27.94 21.36
CA GLY A 88 -10.76 -26.51 21.60
C GLY A 88 -9.62 -25.74 20.93
N GLN A 89 -8.42 -26.28 20.97
CA GLN A 89 -7.24 -25.69 20.32
C GLN A 89 -7.44 -25.54 18.79
N GLU A 90 -8.01 -26.55 18.13
CA GLU A 90 -8.28 -26.50 16.68
C GLU A 90 -9.23 -25.36 16.33
N ILE A 91 -10.32 -25.20 17.12
CA ILE A 91 -11.31 -24.14 16.90
C ILE A 91 -10.68 -22.76 17.08
N PHE A 92 -9.90 -22.55 18.14
CA PHE A 92 -9.24 -21.27 18.38
C PHE A 92 -8.13 -20.97 17.38
N THR A 93 -7.45 -21.99 16.83
CA THR A 93 -6.50 -21.82 15.73
C THR A 93 -7.19 -21.28 14.48
N VAL A 94 -8.34 -21.87 14.10
CA VAL A 94 -9.10 -21.41 12.92
C VAL A 94 -9.68 -20.01 13.13
N LEU A 95 -10.29 -19.75 14.28
CA LEU A 95 -10.82 -18.42 14.61
C LEU A 95 -9.71 -17.35 14.64
N GLY A 96 -8.55 -17.69 15.21
CA GLY A 96 -7.39 -16.82 15.25
C GLY A 96 -6.84 -16.53 13.85
N ALA A 97 -6.77 -17.54 12.98
CA ALA A 97 -6.32 -17.35 11.60
C ALA A 97 -7.27 -16.44 10.81
N VAL A 98 -8.59 -16.67 10.90
CA VAL A 98 -9.59 -15.82 10.22
C VAL A 98 -9.56 -14.40 10.76
N GLY A 99 -9.58 -14.22 12.08
CA GLY A 99 -9.50 -12.90 12.70
C GLY A 99 -8.19 -12.17 12.36
N GLY A 100 -7.08 -12.89 12.39
CA GLY A 100 -5.77 -12.35 12.03
C GLY A 100 -5.66 -11.93 10.56
N ALA A 101 -6.27 -12.69 9.63
CA ALA A 101 -6.33 -12.30 8.22
C ALA A 101 -7.09 -10.97 8.03
N VAL A 102 -8.25 -10.81 8.68
CA VAL A 102 -9.05 -9.58 8.62
C VAL A 102 -8.26 -8.39 9.18
N VAL A 103 -7.65 -8.54 10.35
CA VAL A 103 -6.82 -7.48 10.95
C VAL A 103 -5.62 -7.15 10.06
N GLY A 104 -4.95 -8.15 9.51
CA GLY A 104 -3.82 -7.98 8.61
C GLY A 104 -4.17 -7.18 7.36
N SER A 105 -5.32 -7.48 6.72
CA SER A 105 -5.79 -6.71 5.56
C SER A 105 -6.16 -5.26 5.89
N MET A 106 -6.76 -5.01 7.06
CA MET A 106 -7.07 -3.65 7.53
C MET A 106 -5.81 -2.82 7.80
N ILE A 107 -4.76 -3.46 8.33
CA ILE A 107 -3.46 -2.80 8.55
C ILE A 107 -2.81 -2.45 7.22
N GLU A 108 -2.82 -3.38 6.26
CA GLU A 108 -2.30 -3.14 4.91
C GLU A 108 -3.02 -1.98 4.23
N GLU A 109 -4.36 -1.98 4.23
CA GLU A 109 -5.17 -0.91 3.66
C GLU A 109 -4.81 0.45 4.25
N LYS A 110 -4.74 0.55 5.58
CA LYS A 110 -4.37 1.81 6.25
C LYS A 110 -2.94 2.26 5.94
N ALA A 111 -2.01 1.31 5.89
CA ALA A 111 -0.60 1.61 5.62
C ALA A 111 -0.32 2.00 4.18
N THR A 112 -1.20 1.58 3.24
CA THR A 112 -1.06 1.86 1.80
C THR A 112 -2.01 2.93 1.28
N ARG A 113 -2.84 3.52 2.16
CA ARG A 113 -3.71 4.65 1.81
C ARG A 113 -2.86 5.88 1.54
N ALA A 114 -3.13 6.58 0.44
CA ALA A 114 -2.35 7.72 0.01
C ALA A 114 -3.21 8.98 -0.15
N GLN A 115 -2.58 10.16 -0.01
CA GLN A 115 -3.17 11.42 -0.42
C GLN A 115 -3.00 11.62 -1.92
N GLY A 116 -4.07 12.02 -2.60
CA GLY A 116 -4.06 12.32 -4.01
C GLY A 116 -4.70 13.67 -4.33
N LEU A 117 -4.51 14.08 -5.56
CA LEU A 117 -5.22 15.19 -6.17
C LEU A 117 -6.00 14.69 -7.38
N GLU A 118 -7.25 15.09 -7.46
CA GLU A 118 -8.03 15.07 -8.70
C GLU A 118 -7.72 16.36 -9.45
N LEU A 119 -7.12 16.22 -10.63
CA LEU A 119 -6.68 17.31 -11.50
C LEU A 119 -7.60 17.38 -12.69
N THR A 120 -8.38 18.46 -12.83
CA THR A 120 -9.12 18.75 -14.06
C THR A 120 -8.26 19.63 -14.97
N ILE A 121 -7.96 19.13 -16.16
CA ILE A 121 -6.99 19.73 -17.08
C ILE A 121 -7.68 20.05 -18.41
N LYS A 122 -7.53 21.27 -18.87
CA LYS A 122 -7.87 21.69 -20.24
C LYS A 122 -6.67 21.46 -21.13
N MET A 123 -6.77 20.49 -22.02
CA MET A 123 -5.72 20.17 -22.99
C MET A 123 -5.69 21.22 -24.11
N ASP A 124 -4.51 21.42 -24.69
CA ASP A 124 -4.34 22.33 -25.82
C ASP A 124 -5.07 21.81 -27.07
N SER A 125 -5.32 20.50 -27.15
CA SER A 125 -6.19 19.86 -28.16
C SER A 125 -7.67 20.22 -28.03
N GLY A 126 -8.06 20.95 -26.96
CA GLY A 126 -9.44 21.34 -26.68
C GLY A 126 -10.23 20.36 -25.81
N LYS A 127 -9.73 19.18 -25.54
CA LYS A 127 -10.33 18.19 -24.62
C LYS A 127 -10.19 18.65 -23.16
N THR A 128 -11.07 18.16 -22.30
CA THR A 128 -10.93 18.29 -20.85
C THR A 128 -10.86 16.90 -20.22
N LEU A 129 -9.85 16.69 -19.37
CA LEU A 129 -9.59 15.42 -18.71
C LEU A 129 -9.64 15.60 -17.19
N SER A 130 -10.01 14.58 -16.46
CA SER A 130 -9.81 14.48 -15.02
C SER A 130 -8.92 13.29 -14.72
N ILE A 131 -7.85 13.52 -13.94
CA ILE A 131 -6.86 12.50 -13.56
C ILE A 131 -6.68 12.58 -12.05
N VAL A 132 -6.72 11.42 -11.39
CA VAL A 132 -6.39 11.28 -9.98
C VAL A 132 -5.01 10.66 -9.87
N GLN A 133 -4.11 11.33 -9.14
CA GLN A 133 -2.78 10.79 -8.84
C GLN A 133 -2.35 11.10 -7.42
N GLU A 134 -1.48 10.27 -6.88
CA GLU A 134 -0.83 10.48 -5.59
C GLU A 134 0.10 11.68 -5.66
N VAL A 135 0.16 12.44 -4.57
CA VAL A 135 1.02 13.62 -4.44
C VAL A 135 1.61 13.68 -3.03
N ASP A 136 2.86 14.13 -2.92
CA ASP A 136 3.51 14.35 -1.63
C ASP A 136 2.90 15.54 -0.86
N SER A 137 2.32 16.48 -1.59
CA SER A 137 1.71 17.69 -1.04
C SER A 137 0.49 18.09 -1.86
N VAL A 138 -0.55 18.53 -1.19
CA VAL A 138 -1.76 19.10 -1.82
C VAL A 138 -1.46 20.37 -2.64
N ASN A 139 -0.31 20.99 -2.42
CA ASN A 139 0.15 22.18 -3.16
C ASN A 139 1.07 21.82 -4.34
N ALA A 140 1.25 20.54 -4.66
CA ALA A 140 2.10 20.10 -5.79
C ALA A 140 1.60 20.64 -7.13
N PHE A 141 0.29 20.89 -7.24
CA PHE A 141 -0.36 21.45 -8.42
C PHE A 141 -1.32 22.57 -8.04
N ILE A 142 -1.38 23.61 -8.88
CA ILE A 142 -2.30 24.77 -8.68
C ILE A 142 -3.10 25.06 -9.94
N ALA A 143 -4.30 25.62 -9.78
CA ALA A 143 -5.11 26.07 -10.90
C ALA A 143 -4.36 27.13 -11.73
N GLY A 144 -4.46 27.05 -13.05
CA GLY A 144 -3.74 27.91 -14.00
C GLY A 144 -2.33 27.43 -14.35
N GLN A 145 -1.81 26.40 -13.67
CA GLN A 145 -0.48 25.85 -13.95
C GLN A 145 -0.47 25.09 -15.28
N ARG A 146 0.60 25.30 -16.05
CA ARG A 146 0.88 24.52 -17.26
C ARG A 146 1.45 23.15 -16.87
N VAL A 147 0.95 22.11 -17.51
CA VAL A 147 1.35 20.73 -17.26
C VAL A 147 1.44 19.96 -18.57
N ARG A 148 2.19 18.87 -18.49
CA ARG A 148 2.20 17.79 -19.49
C ARG A 148 1.47 16.58 -18.92
N VAL A 149 0.63 15.98 -19.75
CA VAL A 149 -0.04 14.71 -19.48
C VAL A 149 0.68 13.65 -20.28
N LEU A 150 1.21 12.64 -19.58
CA LEU A 150 1.91 11.52 -20.19
C LEU A 150 0.96 10.31 -20.15
N THR A 151 0.66 9.77 -21.33
CA THR A 151 -0.28 8.65 -21.47
C THR A 151 0.46 7.42 -22.00
N GLN A 152 0.17 6.27 -21.41
CA GLN A 152 0.70 4.97 -21.80
C GLN A 152 -0.41 3.91 -21.67
N GLY A 153 -1.04 3.58 -22.80
CA GLY A 153 -2.22 2.71 -22.79
C GLY A 153 -3.36 3.32 -21.96
N ALA A 154 -3.75 2.65 -20.88
CA ALA A 154 -4.79 3.13 -19.97
C ALA A 154 -4.23 3.96 -18.80
N LEU A 155 -2.93 4.08 -18.66
CA LEU A 155 -2.29 4.85 -17.60
C LEU A 155 -2.05 6.28 -18.07
N ALA A 156 -2.38 7.24 -17.23
CA ALA A 156 -2.07 8.65 -17.44
C ALA A 156 -1.46 9.25 -16.17
N ARG A 157 -0.51 10.13 -16.35
CA ARG A 157 0.12 10.89 -15.26
C ARG A 157 0.30 12.35 -15.64
N VAL A 158 0.34 13.20 -14.66
CA VAL A 158 0.51 14.65 -14.82
C VAL A 158 1.84 15.04 -14.22
N SER A 159 2.60 15.84 -14.97
CA SER A 159 3.85 16.46 -14.50
C SER A 159 3.83 17.94 -14.81
N PRO A 160 4.46 18.80 -14.02
CA PRO A 160 4.72 20.19 -14.39
C PRO A 160 5.46 20.28 -15.72
N GLU A 161 5.18 21.34 -16.50
CA GLU A 161 5.90 21.66 -17.74
C GLU A 161 7.31 22.19 -17.45
#